data_96b595d5faffd2753a66d93f940e9bcd
#
_entry.id   96b595d5faffd2753a66d93f940e9bcd
#
_cell.length_a   1.000
_cell.length_b   1.000
_cell.length_c   1.000
_cell.angle_alpha   90.00
_cell.angle_beta   90.00
_cell.angle_gamma   90.00
#
_symmetry.space_group_name_H-M   'P 1'
#
loop_
_entity.id
_entity.type
_entity.pdbx_description
1 polymer ?
#
loop_
_entity_poly.entity_id
_entity_poly.type
_entity_poly.pdbx_seq_one_letter_code
_entity_poly.pdbx_strand_id
1 'polypeptide(L)'
;MPVLAGAEPFRQEGGEVGVLLCHGFTGSPQSLRPWARHLAGHGLTVALPLLPGHGTRWQDMQLTGWPDWYAEVDRELRALRERCSRVFVAGLSMGGALALRLAARHGDAVSGVMVVNPANRMHGLAPHALPVVRHLVPATKGIASDIAKPNSVELGYDRVPLHAAYSLRDFFRVVDRDLPQVTQPLLLMRSPRDHVVPPADSARILGRVSSVDVTEILLEQSYHVATLDHDADRIHAESVAFVARLAPGLVKEPEPGLGKEGTAAGG
;
A
#
# COMPACT_ATOMS: atom_id res chain seq x y z
N MET A 1 12.93 -3.73 19.12
CA MET A 1 13.86 -2.66 18.69
C MET A 1 13.09 -1.37 18.52
N PRO A 2 13.72 -0.18 18.69
CA PRO A 2 13.06 1.07 18.36
C PRO A 2 12.74 1.14 16.86
N VAL A 3 11.65 1.82 16.51
CA VAL A 3 11.28 2.12 15.15
C VAL A 3 12.29 3.08 14.55
N LEU A 4 12.67 2.86 13.28
CA LEU A 4 13.58 3.74 12.54
C LEU A 4 12.92 5.11 12.36
N ALA A 5 13.70 6.18 12.49
CA ALA A 5 13.22 7.54 12.26
C ALA A 5 12.64 7.67 10.84
N GLY A 6 11.42 8.17 10.74
CA GLY A 6 10.65 8.26 9.50
C GLY A 6 9.77 7.05 9.18
N ALA A 7 9.96 5.89 9.87
CA ALA A 7 9.14 4.69 9.67
C ALA A 7 7.90 4.63 10.59
N GLU A 8 7.67 5.62 11.43
CA GLU A 8 6.56 5.65 12.37
C GLU A 8 5.21 5.58 11.64
N PRO A 9 4.17 4.99 12.26
CA PRO A 9 2.82 5.04 11.72
C PRO A 9 2.35 6.50 11.59
N PHE A 10 1.38 6.73 10.72
CA PHE A 10 0.74 8.04 10.58
C PHE A 10 -0.75 7.89 10.83
N ARG A 11 -1.31 8.79 11.62
CA ARG A 11 -2.74 8.91 11.84
C ARG A 11 -3.12 10.38 11.87
N GLN A 12 -4.26 10.70 11.29
CA GLN A 12 -4.86 12.01 11.37
C GLN A 12 -6.37 11.88 11.40
N GLU A 13 -6.99 12.47 12.41
CA GLU A 13 -8.42 12.59 12.50
C GLU A 13 -8.91 13.67 11.54
N GLY A 14 -10.07 13.43 10.93
CA GLY A 14 -10.71 14.31 9.96
C GLY A 14 -12.22 14.16 10.01
N GLY A 15 -12.87 14.16 8.84
CA GLY A 15 -14.31 13.98 8.69
C GLY A 15 -14.74 12.51 8.77
N GLU A 16 -15.98 12.27 8.33
CA GLU A 16 -16.66 10.97 8.36
C GLU A 16 -16.17 9.96 7.29
N VAL A 17 -15.24 10.36 6.44
CA VAL A 17 -14.64 9.46 5.45
C VAL A 17 -13.27 9.03 5.93
N GLY A 18 -13.11 7.72 6.15
CA GLY A 18 -11.85 7.10 6.55
C GLY A 18 -11.07 6.53 5.37
N VAL A 19 -9.74 6.63 5.40
CA VAL A 19 -8.85 5.95 4.46
C VAL A 19 -7.77 5.21 5.23
N LEU A 20 -7.73 3.88 5.03
CA LEU A 20 -6.66 3.02 5.52
C LEU A 20 -5.64 2.80 4.42
N LEU A 21 -4.38 3.16 4.66
CA LEU A 21 -3.27 2.90 3.74
C LEU A 21 -2.39 1.76 4.24
N CYS A 22 -1.99 0.87 3.34
CA CYS A 22 -1.16 -0.30 3.62
C CYS A 22 0.15 -0.21 2.81
N HIS A 23 1.30 -0.20 3.52
CA HIS A 23 2.60 -0.12 2.86
C HIS A 23 3.09 -1.47 2.30
N GLY A 24 4.16 -1.45 1.51
CA GLY A 24 4.73 -2.60 0.83
C GLY A 24 5.59 -3.51 1.74
N PHE A 25 5.94 -4.69 1.19
CA PHE A 25 6.84 -5.67 1.80
C PHE A 25 8.24 -5.07 1.94
N THR A 26 8.90 -5.27 3.09
CA THR A 26 10.18 -4.67 3.48
C THR A 26 10.21 -3.15 3.61
N GLY A 27 9.19 -2.43 3.13
CA GLY A 27 9.04 -0.99 3.23
C GLY A 27 8.54 -0.52 4.61
N SER A 28 8.08 0.73 4.66
CA SER A 28 7.55 1.35 5.87
C SER A 28 6.47 2.39 5.52
N PRO A 29 5.76 2.95 6.50
CA PRO A 29 4.83 4.06 6.29
C PRO A 29 5.42 5.26 5.54
N GLN A 30 6.74 5.44 5.57
CA GLN A 30 7.40 6.55 4.88
C GLN A 30 7.04 6.62 3.39
N SER A 31 6.95 5.48 2.70
CA SER A 31 6.65 5.44 1.26
C SER A 31 5.24 5.91 0.89
N LEU A 32 4.30 5.88 1.83
CA LEU A 32 2.92 6.33 1.64
C LEU A 32 2.58 7.62 2.41
N ARG A 33 3.50 8.14 3.21
CA ARG A 33 3.26 9.31 4.06
C ARG A 33 2.84 10.56 3.28
N PRO A 34 3.44 10.90 2.11
CA PRO A 34 2.96 12.02 1.30
C PRO A 34 1.51 11.83 0.84
N TRP A 35 1.14 10.63 0.39
CA TRP A 35 -0.22 10.29 0.00
C TRP A 35 -1.18 10.40 1.19
N ALA A 36 -0.82 9.85 2.35
CA ALA A 36 -1.60 9.95 3.58
C ALA A 36 -1.86 11.41 4.00
N ARG A 37 -0.82 12.25 3.96
CA ARG A 37 -0.93 13.69 4.28
C ARG A 37 -1.82 14.43 3.29
N HIS A 38 -1.71 14.11 2.01
CA HIS A 38 -2.55 14.73 0.99
C HIS A 38 -4.04 14.41 1.21
N LEU A 39 -4.38 13.14 1.46
CA LEU A 39 -5.75 12.73 1.79
C LEU A 39 -6.26 13.42 3.07
N ALA A 40 -5.44 13.48 4.11
CA ALA A 40 -5.77 14.18 5.36
C ALA A 40 -5.99 15.68 5.14
N GLY A 41 -5.22 16.32 4.26
CA GLY A 41 -5.39 17.73 3.86
C GLY A 41 -6.75 18.02 3.20
N HIS A 42 -7.41 17.01 2.65
CA HIS A 42 -8.78 17.08 2.13
C HIS A 42 -9.85 16.74 3.18
N GLY A 43 -9.48 16.74 4.47
CA GLY A 43 -10.40 16.53 5.57
C GLY A 43 -10.78 15.07 5.82
N LEU A 44 -10.06 14.12 5.23
CA LEU A 44 -10.29 12.68 5.46
C LEU A 44 -9.64 12.22 6.76
N THR A 45 -10.27 11.28 7.44
CA THR A 45 -9.66 10.55 8.56
C THR A 45 -8.72 9.49 7.99
N VAL A 46 -7.44 9.55 8.32
CA VAL A 46 -6.42 8.69 7.70
C VAL A 46 -5.70 7.84 8.73
N ALA A 47 -5.54 6.55 8.41
CA ALA A 47 -4.71 5.62 9.15
C ALA A 47 -3.69 4.95 8.21
N LEU A 48 -2.43 4.99 8.60
CA LEU A 48 -1.31 4.32 7.91
C LEU A 48 -0.47 3.63 9.00
N PRO A 49 -0.81 2.37 9.36
CA PRO A 49 -0.10 1.63 10.38
C PRO A 49 1.30 1.21 9.92
N LEU A 50 2.17 0.95 10.88
CA LEU A 50 3.41 0.22 10.68
C LEU A 50 3.11 -1.27 10.85
N LEU A 51 3.33 -2.07 9.82
CA LEU A 51 3.10 -3.51 9.87
C LEU A 51 4.09 -4.21 10.80
N PRO A 52 3.69 -5.26 11.54
CA PRO A 52 4.57 -6.02 12.40
C PRO A 52 5.84 -6.48 11.71
N GLY A 53 6.99 -6.30 12.39
CA GLY A 53 8.30 -6.66 11.87
C GLY A 53 8.91 -5.68 10.86
N HIS A 54 8.19 -4.65 10.44
CA HIS A 54 8.68 -3.61 9.52
C HIS A 54 9.21 -2.38 10.28
N GLY A 55 9.98 -1.53 9.60
CA GLY A 55 10.45 -0.25 10.13
C GLY A 55 11.41 -0.35 11.32
N THR A 56 12.04 -1.51 11.57
CA THR A 56 13.01 -1.75 12.64
C THR A 56 14.29 -2.34 12.03
N ARG A 57 14.39 -3.66 11.97
CA ARG A 57 15.45 -4.41 11.29
C ARG A 57 14.86 -5.64 10.60
N TRP A 58 15.46 -6.12 9.53
CA TRP A 58 14.96 -7.27 8.76
C TRP A 58 14.82 -8.56 9.59
N GLN A 59 15.62 -8.72 10.67
CA GLN A 59 15.54 -9.88 11.57
C GLN A 59 14.20 -9.91 12.33
N ASP A 60 13.63 -8.76 12.67
CA ASP A 60 12.33 -8.70 13.36
C ASP A 60 11.21 -9.11 12.40
N MET A 61 11.32 -8.75 11.11
CA MET A 61 10.39 -9.19 10.06
C MET A 61 10.45 -10.70 9.82
N GLN A 62 11.61 -11.34 10.03
CA GLN A 62 11.78 -12.80 9.95
C GLN A 62 10.84 -13.56 10.90
N LEU A 63 10.43 -12.93 11.99
CA LEU A 63 9.57 -13.51 13.02
C LEU A 63 8.08 -13.27 12.79
N THR A 64 7.72 -12.53 11.73
CA THR A 64 6.34 -12.18 11.38
C THR A 64 5.95 -12.74 10.02
N GLY A 65 4.66 -12.84 9.79
CA GLY A 65 4.11 -13.32 8.52
C GLY A 65 2.84 -12.58 8.12
N TRP A 66 2.26 -13.00 7.02
CA TRP A 66 1.06 -12.37 6.48
C TRP A 66 -0.14 -12.37 7.45
N PRO A 67 -0.33 -13.36 8.35
CA PRO A 67 -1.42 -13.29 9.33
C PRO A 67 -1.27 -12.10 10.27
N ASP A 68 -0.03 -11.79 10.71
CA ASP A 68 0.26 -10.68 11.60
C ASP A 68 0.02 -9.34 10.87
N TRP A 69 0.48 -9.23 9.62
CA TRP A 69 0.30 -8.02 8.81
C TRP A 69 -1.16 -7.78 8.48
N TYR A 70 -1.91 -8.83 8.16
CA TYR A 70 -3.34 -8.74 7.90
C TYR A 70 -4.12 -8.39 9.17
N ALA A 71 -3.79 -9.00 10.31
CA ALA A 71 -4.45 -8.71 11.59
C ALA A 71 -4.28 -7.24 11.99
N GLU A 72 -3.12 -6.64 11.71
CA GLU A 72 -2.88 -5.21 11.97
C GLU A 72 -3.80 -4.32 11.13
N VAL A 73 -3.85 -4.52 9.81
CA VAL A 73 -4.70 -3.70 8.93
C VAL A 73 -6.20 -3.98 9.14
N ASP A 74 -6.58 -5.20 9.51
CA ASP A 74 -7.97 -5.55 9.88
C ASP A 74 -8.41 -4.81 11.15
N ARG A 75 -7.54 -4.74 12.16
CA ARG A 75 -7.78 -3.97 13.38
C ARG A 75 -7.97 -2.48 13.08
N GLU A 76 -7.11 -1.92 12.23
CA GLU A 76 -7.19 -0.51 11.83
C GLU A 76 -8.46 -0.19 11.02
N LEU A 77 -8.86 -1.09 10.12
CA LEU A 77 -10.13 -0.96 9.39
C LEU A 77 -11.32 -0.91 10.36
N ARG A 78 -11.35 -1.81 11.35
CA ARG A 78 -12.42 -1.84 12.36
C ARG A 78 -12.46 -0.54 13.16
N ALA A 79 -11.31 -0.03 13.59
CA ALA A 79 -11.21 1.23 14.34
C ALA A 79 -11.69 2.43 13.50
N LEU A 80 -11.39 2.48 12.20
CA LEU A 80 -11.91 3.52 11.31
C LEU A 80 -13.43 3.42 11.16
N ARG A 81 -13.98 2.21 11.07
CA ARG A 81 -15.43 2.00 10.94
C ARG A 81 -16.26 2.41 12.16
N GLU A 82 -15.66 2.46 13.33
CA GLU A 82 -16.31 2.98 14.54
C GLU A 82 -16.54 4.50 14.49
N ARG A 83 -15.81 5.21 13.62
CA ARG A 83 -15.79 6.68 13.56
C ARG A 83 -16.22 7.25 12.21
N CYS A 84 -16.09 6.46 11.15
CA CYS A 84 -16.34 6.90 9.78
C CYS A 84 -17.54 6.18 9.19
N SER A 85 -18.42 6.93 8.55
CA SER A 85 -19.59 6.39 7.83
C SER A 85 -19.19 5.72 6.50
N ARG A 86 -18.06 6.09 5.93
CA ARG A 86 -17.46 5.53 4.72
C ARG A 86 -15.99 5.22 4.96
N VAL A 87 -15.52 4.03 4.60
CA VAL A 87 -14.11 3.67 4.74
C VAL A 87 -13.58 3.12 3.42
N PHE A 88 -12.49 3.70 2.95
CA PHE A 88 -11.72 3.26 1.79
C PHE A 88 -10.45 2.57 2.25
N VAL A 89 -9.97 1.62 1.43
CA VAL A 89 -8.69 0.96 1.66
C VAL A 89 -7.76 1.21 0.49
N ALA A 90 -6.50 1.48 0.80
CA ALA A 90 -5.49 1.81 -0.20
C ALA A 90 -4.17 1.08 0.08
N GLY A 91 -3.34 0.87 -0.94
CA GLY A 91 -2.05 0.26 -0.70
C GLY A 91 -1.14 0.17 -1.91
N LEU A 92 0.17 0.06 -1.60
CA LEU A 92 1.25 -0.12 -2.56
C LEU A 92 1.74 -1.57 -2.52
N SER A 93 1.91 -2.21 -3.69
CA SER A 93 2.57 -3.54 -3.79
C SER A 93 1.86 -4.61 -2.93
N MET A 94 2.54 -5.23 -1.95
CA MET A 94 1.92 -6.10 -0.94
C MET A 94 0.78 -5.38 -0.20
N GLY A 95 0.91 -4.09 0.07
CA GLY A 95 -0.15 -3.29 0.69
C GLY A 95 -1.41 -3.23 -0.17
N GLY A 96 -1.26 -3.22 -1.49
CA GLY A 96 -2.38 -3.38 -2.43
C GLY A 96 -3.06 -4.74 -2.30
N ALA A 97 -2.29 -5.82 -2.11
CA ALA A 97 -2.84 -7.14 -1.83
C ALA A 97 -3.58 -7.20 -0.47
N LEU A 98 -3.07 -6.51 0.56
CA LEU A 98 -3.76 -6.37 1.86
C LEU A 98 -5.09 -5.62 1.70
N ALA A 99 -5.11 -4.52 0.94
CA ALA A 99 -6.31 -3.74 0.65
C ALA A 99 -7.38 -4.58 -0.09
N LEU A 100 -6.97 -5.33 -1.12
CA LEU A 100 -7.87 -6.22 -1.86
C LEU A 100 -8.45 -7.32 -0.95
N ARG A 101 -7.64 -7.92 -0.06
CA ARG A 101 -8.13 -8.91 0.89
C ARG A 101 -9.08 -8.30 1.91
N LEU A 102 -8.82 -7.09 2.41
CA LEU A 102 -9.76 -6.38 3.30
C LEU A 102 -11.11 -6.19 2.60
N ALA A 103 -11.11 -5.72 1.36
CA ALA A 103 -12.32 -5.56 0.56
C ALA A 103 -13.09 -6.89 0.40
N ALA A 104 -12.40 -7.95 0.01
CA ALA A 104 -12.99 -9.28 -0.15
C ALA A 104 -13.60 -9.83 1.15
N ARG A 105 -12.97 -9.57 2.30
CA ARG A 105 -13.38 -10.12 3.60
C ARG A 105 -14.45 -9.30 4.32
N HIS A 106 -14.50 -8.00 4.06
CA HIS A 106 -15.40 -7.08 4.76
C HIS A 106 -16.58 -6.62 3.89
N GLY A 107 -16.58 -6.94 2.58
CA GLY A 107 -17.71 -6.61 1.69
C GLY A 107 -18.08 -5.12 1.74
N ASP A 108 -19.36 -4.81 1.93
CA ASP A 108 -19.91 -3.45 1.93
C ASP A 108 -19.36 -2.53 3.04
N ALA A 109 -18.59 -3.09 3.98
CA ALA A 109 -17.91 -2.29 4.99
C ALA A 109 -16.72 -1.49 4.41
N VAL A 110 -16.28 -1.83 3.18
CA VAL A 110 -15.28 -1.09 2.41
C VAL A 110 -15.98 -0.40 1.25
N SER A 111 -15.92 0.92 1.21
CA SER A 111 -16.63 1.76 0.22
C SER A 111 -15.91 1.84 -1.13
N GLY A 112 -14.61 1.53 -1.17
CA GLY A 112 -13.80 1.50 -2.40
C GLY A 112 -12.36 1.12 -2.11
N VAL A 113 -11.65 0.70 -3.16
CA VAL A 113 -10.27 0.19 -3.09
C VAL A 113 -9.39 1.01 -4.04
N MET A 114 -8.24 1.46 -3.56
CA MET A 114 -7.22 2.17 -4.34
C MET A 114 -5.89 1.42 -4.25
N VAL A 115 -5.36 0.94 -5.35
CA VAL A 115 -4.11 0.17 -5.35
C VAL A 115 -3.09 0.75 -6.33
N VAL A 116 -1.84 0.81 -5.89
CA VAL A 116 -0.69 1.26 -6.68
C VAL A 116 0.26 0.08 -6.85
N ASN A 117 0.59 -0.27 -8.10
CA ASN A 117 1.49 -1.37 -8.44
C ASN A 117 1.23 -2.64 -7.59
N PRO A 118 -0.04 -3.12 -7.50
CA PRO A 118 -0.38 -4.19 -6.59
C PRO A 118 0.28 -5.51 -6.99
N ALA A 119 0.95 -6.15 -6.03
CA ALA A 119 1.52 -7.47 -6.21
C ALA A 119 0.48 -8.56 -5.93
N ASN A 120 0.42 -9.58 -6.79
CA ASN A 120 -0.51 -10.71 -6.63
C ASN A 120 0.18 -12.07 -6.70
N ARG A 121 1.45 -12.11 -7.12
CA ARG A 121 2.26 -13.33 -7.19
C ARG A 121 3.74 -13.04 -6.95
N MET A 122 4.47 -14.09 -6.60
CA MET A 122 5.92 -14.09 -6.72
C MET A 122 6.32 -14.68 -8.07
N HIS A 123 7.29 -14.07 -8.73
CA HIS A 123 7.72 -14.42 -10.08
C HIS A 123 9.08 -15.15 -10.10
N GLY A 124 9.35 -15.87 -11.20
CA GLY A 124 10.61 -16.59 -11.41
C GLY A 124 10.67 -17.95 -10.70
N LEU A 125 11.88 -18.48 -10.54
CA LEU A 125 12.14 -19.79 -9.93
C LEU A 125 12.28 -19.74 -8.39
N ALA A 126 12.62 -18.59 -7.84
CA ALA A 126 12.83 -18.42 -6.39
C ALA A 126 11.67 -18.92 -5.54
N PRO A 127 10.37 -18.67 -5.87
CA PRO A 127 9.24 -19.16 -5.08
C PRO A 127 9.18 -20.67 -4.88
N HIS A 128 9.71 -21.44 -5.82
CA HIS A 128 9.73 -22.91 -5.74
C HIS A 128 10.83 -23.44 -4.81
N ALA A 129 11.93 -22.72 -4.67
CA ALA A 129 13.04 -23.06 -3.78
C ALA A 129 12.81 -22.59 -2.33
N LEU A 130 11.98 -21.58 -2.09
CA LEU A 130 11.73 -20.97 -0.78
C LEU A 130 11.40 -21.99 0.34
N PRO A 131 10.60 -23.06 0.11
CA PRO A 131 10.30 -24.02 1.18
C PRO A 131 11.53 -24.64 1.83
N VAL A 132 12.60 -24.81 1.07
CA VAL A 132 13.85 -25.41 1.54
C VAL A 132 14.87 -24.31 1.90
N VAL A 133 15.11 -23.38 0.98
CA VAL A 133 16.19 -22.37 1.11
C VAL A 133 16.01 -21.48 2.34
N ARG A 134 14.79 -21.17 2.75
CA ARG A 134 14.51 -20.37 3.97
C ARG A 134 15.09 -20.96 5.25
N HIS A 135 15.32 -22.27 5.30
CA HIS A 135 15.91 -22.94 6.46
C HIS A 135 17.45 -22.93 6.43
N LEU A 136 18.06 -22.66 5.27
CA LEU A 136 19.49 -22.64 5.07
C LEU A 136 20.05 -21.21 5.02
N VAL A 137 19.26 -20.27 4.49
CA VAL A 137 19.68 -18.87 4.31
C VAL A 137 18.62 -17.97 4.94
N PRO A 138 18.99 -17.11 5.92
CA PRO A 138 18.00 -16.27 6.62
C PRO A 138 17.45 -15.14 5.75
N ALA A 139 18.26 -14.55 4.88
CA ALA A 139 17.84 -13.45 4.03
C ALA A 139 18.70 -13.37 2.74
N THR A 140 18.13 -12.81 1.68
CA THR A 140 18.83 -12.47 0.43
C THR A 140 18.85 -10.96 0.23
N LYS A 141 19.65 -10.48 -0.72
CA LYS A 141 19.61 -9.07 -1.14
C LYS A 141 18.23 -8.76 -1.74
N GLY A 142 17.65 -7.65 -1.34
CA GLY A 142 16.39 -7.12 -1.86
C GLY A 142 16.60 -6.08 -2.96
N ILE A 143 15.53 -5.75 -3.67
CA ILE A 143 15.47 -4.54 -4.50
C ILE A 143 14.97 -3.45 -3.56
N ALA A 144 15.82 -2.45 -3.32
CA ALA A 144 15.46 -1.29 -2.52
C ALA A 144 15.26 -0.09 -3.46
N SER A 145 14.23 0.72 -3.18
CA SER A 145 14.02 2.01 -3.84
C SER A 145 13.97 1.95 -5.37
N ASP A 146 13.07 1.12 -5.94
CA ASP A 146 12.79 1.17 -7.38
C ASP A 146 11.96 2.44 -7.70
N ILE A 147 12.68 3.58 -7.84
CA ILE A 147 12.16 4.93 -8.03
C ILE A 147 12.94 5.59 -9.17
N ALA A 148 12.25 6.20 -10.13
CA ALA A 148 12.87 6.91 -11.26
C ALA A 148 13.35 8.31 -10.86
N LYS A 149 12.65 8.96 -9.92
CA LYS A 149 12.92 10.32 -9.47
C LYS A 149 14.26 10.42 -8.73
N PRO A 150 15.22 11.25 -9.19
CA PRO A 150 16.48 11.43 -8.50
C PRO A 150 16.32 11.90 -7.06
N ASN A 151 17.21 11.44 -6.18
CA ASN A 151 17.25 11.82 -4.76
C ASN A 151 16.01 11.42 -3.94
N SER A 152 15.12 10.60 -4.49
CA SER A 152 14.01 10.00 -3.75
C SER A 152 14.41 8.61 -3.28
N VAL A 153 14.21 8.31 -2.00
CA VAL A 153 14.61 7.04 -1.39
C VAL A 153 13.47 6.49 -0.54
N GLU A 154 13.19 5.20 -0.70
CA GLU A 154 12.29 4.49 0.19
C GLU A 154 13.02 4.02 1.45
N LEU A 155 12.43 4.25 2.60
CA LEU A 155 12.91 3.71 3.87
C LEU A 155 12.40 2.27 4.03
N GLY A 156 13.23 1.32 3.64
CA GLY A 156 12.95 -0.11 3.68
C GLY A 156 14.20 -0.93 3.97
N TYR A 157 14.04 -2.26 4.04
CA TYR A 157 15.17 -3.16 4.23
C TYR A 157 15.87 -3.44 2.90
N ASP A 158 17.19 -3.43 2.91
CA ASP A 158 18.05 -3.87 1.80
C ASP A 158 18.13 -5.40 1.65
N ARG A 159 17.50 -6.12 2.60
CA ARG A 159 17.43 -7.57 2.65
C ARG A 159 15.99 -8.07 2.69
N VAL A 160 15.76 -9.20 2.01
CA VAL A 160 14.50 -9.94 2.02
C VAL A 160 14.63 -11.12 2.96
N PRO A 161 13.96 -11.11 4.13
CA PRO A 161 13.94 -12.25 5.05
C PRO A 161 13.17 -13.41 4.41
N LEU A 162 13.78 -14.60 4.31
CA LEU A 162 13.19 -15.67 3.50
C LEU A 162 11.99 -16.36 4.16
N HIS A 163 11.88 -16.35 5.49
CA HIS A 163 10.66 -16.82 6.17
C HIS A 163 9.48 -15.90 5.90
N ALA A 164 9.70 -14.57 5.95
CA ALA A 164 8.67 -13.59 5.60
C ALA A 164 8.29 -13.67 4.12
N ALA A 165 9.27 -13.83 3.22
CA ALA A 165 9.02 -14.04 1.79
C ALA A 165 8.21 -15.31 1.51
N TYR A 166 8.47 -16.39 2.24
CA TYR A 166 7.67 -17.62 2.16
C TYR A 166 6.21 -17.35 2.58
N SER A 167 6.03 -16.64 3.68
CA SER A 167 4.71 -16.23 4.16
C SER A 167 3.99 -15.32 3.14
N LEU A 168 4.70 -14.36 2.52
CA LEU A 168 4.17 -13.51 1.45
C LEU A 168 3.70 -14.32 0.24
N ARG A 169 4.47 -15.33 -0.18
CA ARG A 169 4.07 -16.23 -1.26
C ARG A 169 2.72 -16.91 -0.96
N ASP A 170 2.54 -17.40 0.25
CA ASP A 170 1.31 -18.06 0.66
C ASP A 170 0.15 -17.04 0.77
N PHE A 171 0.45 -15.81 1.19
CA PHE A 171 -0.50 -14.71 1.19
C PHE A 171 -1.04 -14.39 -0.21
N PHE A 172 -0.18 -14.27 -1.20
CA PHE A 172 -0.63 -14.02 -2.57
C PHE A 172 -1.56 -15.11 -3.11
N ARG A 173 -1.35 -16.37 -2.73
CA ARG A 173 -2.27 -17.46 -3.07
C ARG A 173 -3.65 -17.30 -2.41
N VAL A 174 -3.66 -16.78 -1.18
CA VAL A 174 -4.91 -16.48 -0.47
C VAL A 174 -5.63 -15.32 -1.15
N VAL A 175 -4.93 -14.22 -1.43
CA VAL A 175 -5.50 -13.06 -2.13
C VAL A 175 -6.05 -13.45 -3.50
N ASP A 176 -5.29 -14.21 -4.28
CA ASP A 176 -5.72 -14.66 -5.61
C ASP A 176 -7.05 -15.44 -5.58
N ARG A 177 -7.28 -16.25 -4.54
CA ARG A 177 -8.56 -16.95 -4.34
C ARG A 177 -9.68 -16.02 -3.90
N ASP A 178 -9.35 -14.95 -3.18
CA ASP A 178 -10.33 -14.00 -2.65
C ASP A 178 -10.74 -12.93 -3.70
N LEU A 179 -9.96 -12.70 -4.77
CA LEU A 179 -10.23 -11.68 -5.79
C LEU A 179 -11.68 -11.69 -6.32
N PRO A 180 -12.33 -12.85 -6.61
CA PRO A 180 -13.73 -12.86 -7.05
C PRO A 180 -14.73 -12.31 -6.04
N GLN A 181 -14.34 -12.13 -4.78
CA GLN A 181 -15.18 -11.55 -3.73
C GLN A 181 -15.02 -10.01 -3.63
N VAL A 182 -14.07 -9.41 -4.37
CA VAL A 182 -13.90 -7.96 -4.46
C VAL A 182 -14.93 -7.41 -5.42
N THR A 183 -15.93 -6.72 -4.90
CA THR A 183 -17.06 -6.14 -5.66
C THR A 183 -17.08 -4.61 -5.58
N GLN A 184 -16.29 -4.02 -4.70
CA GLN A 184 -16.22 -2.57 -4.46
C GLN A 184 -15.67 -1.83 -5.68
N PRO A 185 -16.02 -0.54 -5.88
CA PRO A 185 -15.31 0.33 -6.81
C PRO A 185 -13.79 0.21 -6.63
N LEU A 186 -13.08 0.08 -7.74
CA LEU A 186 -11.64 -0.16 -7.76
C LEU A 186 -10.92 0.89 -8.60
N LEU A 187 -9.98 1.62 -7.98
CA LEU A 187 -8.98 2.44 -8.65
C LEU A 187 -7.65 1.68 -8.64
N LEU A 188 -7.20 1.21 -9.80
CA LEU A 188 -5.93 0.54 -9.98
C LEU A 188 -4.98 1.43 -10.76
N MET A 189 -3.88 1.79 -10.15
CA MET A 189 -2.82 2.62 -10.73
C MET A 189 -1.56 1.78 -10.89
N ARG A 190 -0.97 1.73 -12.09
CA ARG A 190 0.21 0.91 -12.32
C ARG A 190 1.24 1.57 -13.23
N SER A 191 2.50 1.29 -12.94
CA SER A 191 3.64 1.73 -13.73
C SER A 191 3.97 0.72 -14.82
N PRO A 192 3.98 1.10 -16.10
CA PRO A 192 4.43 0.21 -17.19
C PRO A 192 5.91 -0.18 -17.06
N ARG A 193 6.71 0.61 -16.35
CA ARG A 193 8.15 0.43 -16.13
C ARG A 193 8.49 -0.05 -14.71
N ASP A 194 7.58 -0.77 -14.08
CA ASP A 194 7.82 -1.41 -12.78
C ASP A 194 8.80 -2.58 -12.93
N HIS A 195 9.92 -2.56 -12.20
CA HIS A 195 10.96 -3.62 -12.27
C HIS A 195 10.76 -4.69 -11.18
N VAL A 196 9.78 -4.52 -10.29
CA VAL A 196 9.50 -5.44 -9.17
C VAL A 196 8.24 -6.27 -9.43
N VAL A 197 7.15 -5.62 -9.85
CA VAL A 197 5.85 -6.25 -10.11
C VAL A 197 5.51 -6.11 -11.59
N PRO A 198 5.48 -7.21 -12.35
CA PRO A 198 5.16 -7.15 -13.77
C PRO A 198 3.70 -6.76 -14.02
N PRO A 199 3.38 -6.14 -15.16
CA PRO A 199 2.02 -5.73 -15.54
C PRO A 199 1.00 -6.88 -15.54
N ALA A 200 1.47 -8.12 -15.66
CA ALA A 200 0.65 -9.33 -15.59
C ALA A 200 -0.09 -9.50 -14.25
N ASP A 201 0.44 -8.95 -13.15
CA ASP A 201 -0.23 -9.00 -11.84
C ASP A 201 -1.47 -8.10 -11.84
N SER A 202 -1.34 -6.87 -12.32
CA SER A 202 -2.49 -5.95 -12.48
C SER A 202 -3.54 -6.52 -13.44
N ALA A 203 -3.12 -7.04 -14.60
CA ALA A 203 -4.03 -7.69 -15.55
C ALA A 203 -4.77 -8.87 -14.93
N ARG A 204 -4.08 -9.67 -14.08
CA ARG A 204 -4.70 -10.77 -13.36
C ARG A 204 -5.71 -10.29 -12.32
N ILE A 205 -5.39 -9.25 -11.56
CA ILE A 205 -6.31 -8.66 -10.58
C ILE A 205 -7.57 -8.20 -11.31
N LEU A 206 -7.42 -7.36 -12.35
CA LEU A 206 -8.53 -6.84 -13.15
C LEU A 206 -9.40 -7.93 -13.77
N GLY A 207 -8.80 -9.03 -14.24
CA GLY A 207 -9.52 -10.17 -14.82
C GLY A 207 -10.20 -11.08 -13.81
N ARG A 208 -10.04 -10.87 -12.50
CA ARG A 208 -10.57 -11.77 -11.45
C ARG A 208 -11.46 -11.09 -10.43
N VAL A 209 -11.37 -9.79 -10.23
CA VAL A 209 -12.30 -9.05 -9.36
C VAL A 209 -13.70 -9.03 -9.98
N SER A 210 -14.71 -8.95 -9.12
CA SER A 210 -16.12 -8.80 -9.54
C SER A 210 -16.61 -7.34 -9.49
N SER A 211 -15.68 -6.39 -9.31
CA SER A 211 -15.97 -4.97 -9.35
C SER A 211 -16.53 -4.57 -10.74
N VAL A 212 -17.65 -3.88 -10.76
CA VAL A 212 -18.23 -3.34 -12.01
C VAL A 212 -17.78 -1.90 -12.29
N ASP A 213 -17.37 -1.18 -11.26
CA ASP A 213 -16.82 0.18 -11.32
C ASP A 213 -15.29 0.08 -11.15
N VAL A 214 -14.59 0.06 -12.28
CA VAL A 214 -13.14 -0.11 -12.32
C VAL A 214 -12.51 1.01 -13.13
N THR A 215 -11.54 1.69 -12.54
CA THR A 215 -10.69 2.69 -13.21
C THR A 215 -9.25 2.20 -13.19
N GLU A 216 -8.62 2.06 -14.36
CA GLU A 216 -7.20 1.78 -14.52
C GLU A 216 -6.45 3.03 -14.96
N ILE A 217 -5.33 3.35 -14.28
CA ILE A 217 -4.48 4.50 -14.60
C ILE A 217 -3.04 4.04 -14.81
N LEU A 218 -2.41 4.51 -15.90
CA LEU A 218 -1.00 4.26 -16.17
C LEU A 218 -0.14 5.37 -15.58
N LEU A 219 0.85 5.00 -14.78
CA LEU A 219 1.86 5.88 -14.17
C LEU A 219 3.13 5.82 -15.03
N GLU A 220 3.14 6.55 -16.13
CA GLU A 220 4.12 6.37 -17.20
C GLU A 220 5.53 6.84 -16.86
N GLN A 221 5.67 7.71 -15.84
CA GLN A 221 6.94 8.32 -15.47
C GLN A 221 7.58 7.68 -14.23
N SER A 222 6.89 6.72 -13.61
CA SER A 222 7.30 6.13 -12.34
C SER A 222 7.71 4.67 -12.48
N TYR A 223 8.53 4.19 -11.52
CA TYR A 223 8.85 2.79 -11.31
C TYR A 223 7.94 2.20 -10.22
N HIS A 224 8.42 1.16 -9.48
CA HIS A 224 7.59 0.42 -8.52
C HIS A 224 7.03 1.29 -7.39
N VAL A 225 7.88 2.10 -6.74
CA VAL A 225 7.46 2.95 -5.60
C VAL A 225 6.91 4.28 -6.11
N ALA A 226 5.89 4.20 -6.96
CA ALA A 226 5.31 5.36 -7.64
C ALA A 226 4.77 6.44 -6.70
N THR A 227 4.47 6.10 -5.44
CA THR A 227 4.02 7.01 -4.39
C THR A 227 5.10 8.00 -3.92
N LEU A 228 6.38 7.76 -4.26
CA LEU A 228 7.51 8.65 -4.03
C LEU A 228 8.15 9.15 -5.33
N ASP A 229 7.58 8.78 -6.47
CA ASP A 229 8.15 9.00 -7.79
C ASP A 229 7.45 10.15 -8.53
N HIS A 230 7.71 10.29 -9.82
CA HIS A 230 7.24 11.40 -10.67
C HIS A 230 5.72 11.50 -10.76
N ASP A 231 4.99 10.36 -10.72
CA ASP A 231 3.53 10.35 -10.78
C ASP A 231 2.85 10.44 -9.40
N ALA A 232 3.59 10.72 -8.32
CA ALA A 232 3.03 10.79 -6.96
C ALA A 232 1.85 11.78 -6.86
N ASP A 233 1.98 12.98 -7.44
CA ASP A 233 0.93 14.00 -7.42
C ASP A 233 -0.32 13.54 -8.19
N ARG A 234 -0.15 12.76 -9.26
CA ARG A 234 -1.27 12.15 -9.98
C ARG A 234 -1.99 11.11 -9.13
N ILE A 235 -1.25 10.23 -8.42
CA ILE A 235 -1.83 9.28 -7.47
C ILE A 235 -2.66 10.01 -6.43
N HIS A 236 -2.13 11.11 -5.89
CA HIS A 236 -2.82 11.93 -4.89
C HIS A 236 -4.15 12.50 -5.43
N ALA A 237 -4.11 13.16 -6.57
CA ALA A 237 -5.27 13.81 -7.17
C ALA A 237 -6.37 12.79 -7.56
N GLU A 238 -5.99 11.70 -8.23
CA GLU A 238 -6.92 10.64 -8.64
C GLU A 238 -7.57 9.94 -7.44
N SER A 239 -6.82 9.78 -6.35
CA SER A 239 -7.35 9.20 -5.11
C SER A 239 -8.41 10.09 -4.47
N VAL A 240 -8.16 11.40 -4.40
CA VAL A 240 -9.15 12.37 -3.89
C VAL A 240 -10.40 12.40 -4.79
N ALA A 241 -10.22 12.45 -6.11
CA ALA A 241 -11.33 12.43 -7.07
C ALA A 241 -12.18 11.15 -6.94
N PHE A 242 -11.52 9.99 -6.79
CA PHE A 242 -12.19 8.71 -6.58
C PHE A 242 -13.01 8.70 -5.29
N VAL A 243 -12.44 9.15 -4.17
CA VAL A 243 -13.15 9.22 -2.89
C VAL A 243 -14.30 10.24 -2.96
N ALA A 244 -14.09 11.42 -3.54
CA ALA A 244 -15.12 12.46 -3.67
C ALA A 244 -16.32 11.99 -4.51
N ARG A 245 -16.06 11.24 -5.58
CA ARG A 245 -17.11 10.63 -6.42
C ARG A 245 -17.99 9.65 -5.65
N LEU A 246 -17.39 8.85 -4.75
CA LEU A 246 -18.09 7.79 -4.00
C LEU A 246 -18.64 8.27 -2.66
N ALA A 247 -18.18 9.43 -2.17
CA ALA A 247 -18.62 10.06 -0.93
C ALA A 247 -18.90 11.57 -1.16
N PRO A 248 -19.89 11.90 -2.03
CA PRO A 248 -20.15 13.28 -2.43
C PRO A 248 -20.51 14.17 -1.24
N GLY A 249 -19.91 15.36 -1.19
CA GLY A 249 -20.11 16.35 -0.15
C GLY A 249 -19.35 16.09 1.16
N LEU A 250 -18.63 14.96 1.28
CA LEU A 250 -17.88 14.60 2.49
C LEU A 250 -16.36 14.85 2.36
N VAL A 251 -15.87 15.15 1.16
CA VAL A 251 -14.47 15.52 0.90
C VAL A 251 -14.37 17.03 0.79
N LYS A 252 -13.47 17.62 1.56
CA LYS A 252 -13.24 19.07 1.56
C LYS A 252 -12.27 19.47 0.45
N GLU A 253 -12.42 20.68 -0.09
CA GLU A 253 -11.34 21.30 -0.84
C GLU A 253 -10.19 21.63 0.12
N PRO A 254 -8.93 21.50 -0.29
CA PRO A 254 -7.78 21.80 0.57
C PRO A 254 -7.83 23.27 0.96
N GLU A 255 -7.61 23.57 2.25
CA GLU A 255 -7.44 24.95 2.69
C GLU A 255 -6.21 25.54 2.01
N PRO A 256 -6.31 26.73 1.41
CA PRO A 256 -5.17 27.38 0.79
C PRO A 256 -4.17 27.79 1.88
N GLY A 257 -3.13 26.97 2.13
CA GLY A 257 -2.08 27.33 3.09
C GLY A 257 -1.17 26.23 3.63
N LEU A 258 -1.51 24.95 3.55
CA LEU A 258 -0.73 23.88 4.19
C LEU A 258 0.35 23.21 3.30
N GLY A 259 0.65 23.77 2.13
CA GLY A 259 1.53 23.18 1.11
C GLY A 259 2.91 23.82 0.94
N LYS A 260 3.38 24.70 1.84
CA LYS A 260 4.72 25.32 1.74
C LYS A 260 5.43 25.39 3.09
N GLU A 261 5.88 24.28 3.58
CA GLU A 261 7.02 24.19 4.50
C GLU A 261 8.10 23.43 3.76
N GLY A 262 9.22 23.93 3.40
CA GLY A 262 10.19 24.88 3.84
C GLY A 262 11.48 24.35 3.24
N THR A 263 11.85 24.77 1.99
CA THR A 263 13.25 24.76 1.60
C THR A 263 13.92 25.90 2.36
N ALA A 264 14.31 25.67 3.61
CA ALA A 264 15.26 26.54 4.29
C ALA A 264 16.62 26.29 3.65
N ALA A 265 17.02 27.21 2.78
CA ALA A 265 18.39 27.40 2.36
C ALA A 265 19.19 27.78 3.61
N GLY A 266 20.11 26.91 4.01
CA GLY A 266 21.21 27.27 4.88
C GLY A 266 22.34 27.82 4.02
N GLY A 267 22.67 29.12 4.24
CA GLY A 267 23.87 29.75 3.76
C GLY A 267 25.14 29.26 4.46
#